data_e8a436ba389b23a63988a893be41c7c0
#
_entry.id   e8a436ba389b23a63988a893be41c7c0
#
_cell.length_a   1.000
_cell.length_b   1.000
_cell.length_c   1.000
_cell.angle_alpha   90.00
_cell.angle_beta   90.00
_cell.angle_gamma   90.00
#
_symmetry.space_group_name_H-M   'P 1'
#
loop_
_entity.id
_entity.type
_entity.pdbx_description
1 polymer ?
#
loop_
_entity_poly.entity_id
_entity_poly.type
_entity_poly.pdbx_seq_one_letter_code
_entity_poly.pdbx_strand_id
1 'polypeptide(L)'
;MRNKVTKIIAIVIILIFGGTYMYNKLTKPNLGPKTAKLYQHGFRLLEEQLGTYIKEYYSGVEKIEFSPIYVTEEGSTFSNVYIRPTIYDKHGNKATLGTKVKNVIPSKIGIVSYIIVDFYGDGSESIELMDSNGKFIDVSNKQHLPNEVKLTKQELIDENIELLVEDGQLKDVVKDDKGSPNAEIVYNVNLSKGDY
;
A
#
# COMPACT_ATOMS: atom_id res chain seq x y z
N MET A 1 23.83 18.85 43.00
CA MET A 1 23.65 17.74 42.03
C MET A 1 22.21 17.62 41.49
N ARG A 2 21.17 17.73 42.34
CA ARG A 2 19.74 17.60 41.96
C ARG A 2 19.31 18.52 40.80
N ASN A 3 19.73 19.78 40.76
CA ASN A 3 19.38 20.72 39.69
C ASN A 3 20.01 20.40 38.30
N LYS A 4 21.16 19.73 38.28
CA LYS A 4 21.78 19.31 37.00
C LYS A 4 21.04 18.13 36.39
N VAL A 5 20.66 17.15 37.21
CA VAL A 5 19.88 15.96 36.76
C VAL A 5 18.49 16.39 36.24
N THR A 6 17.80 17.30 36.97
CA THR A 6 16.49 17.82 36.52
C THR A 6 16.58 18.56 35.18
N LYS A 7 17.64 19.35 34.97
CA LYS A 7 17.86 20.02 33.67
C LYS A 7 18.13 19.02 32.52
N ILE A 8 18.91 17.97 32.77
CA ILE A 8 19.18 16.93 31.77
C ILE A 8 17.89 16.18 31.41
N ILE A 9 17.09 15.81 32.41
CA ILE A 9 15.80 15.15 32.18
C ILE A 9 14.87 16.03 31.33
N ALA A 10 14.78 17.34 31.66
CA ALA A 10 13.96 18.28 30.89
C ALA A 10 14.42 18.40 29.43
N ILE A 11 15.73 18.44 29.17
CA ILE A 11 16.28 18.48 27.81
C ILE A 11 15.96 17.20 27.05
N VAL A 12 16.10 16.03 27.67
CA VAL A 12 15.78 14.73 27.04
C VAL A 12 14.30 14.65 26.69
N ILE A 13 13.42 15.11 27.59
CA ILE A 13 11.97 15.18 27.33
C ILE A 13 11.67 16.08 26.12
N ILE A 14 12.27 17.27 26.06
CA ILE A 14 12.09 18.22 24.95
C ILE A 14 12.58 17.60 23.62
N LEU A 15 13.72 16.91 23.63
CA LEU A 15 14.25 16.24 22.44
C LEU A 15 13.35 15.10 21.96
N ILE A 16 12.81 14.30 22.88
CA ILE A 16 11.89 13.20 22.52
C ILE A 16 10.58 13.77 21.97
N PHE A 17 9.94 14.69 22.68
CA PHE A 17 8.66 15.27 22.22
C PHE A 17 8.82 16.17 21.00
N GLY A 18 9.89 16.98 20.94
CA GLY A 18 10.21 17.80 19.78
C GLY A 18 10.57 16.95 18.55
N GLY A 19 11.35 15.89 18.74
CA GLY A 19 11.72 14.95 17.67
C GLY A 19 10.50 14.20 17.14
N THR A 20 9.64 13.67 18.01
CA THR A 20 8.41 12.98 17.59
C THR A 20 7.40 13.92 16.93
N TYR A 21 7.24 15.13 17.42
CA TYR A 21 6.40 16.15 16.78
C TYR A 21 6.91 16.50 15.37
N MET A 22 8.22 16.75 15.22
CA MET A 22 8.84 17.09 13.95
C MET A 22 8.76 15.91 12.97
N TYR A 23 9.03 14.69 13.43
CA TYR A 23 8.87 13.46 12.62
C TYR A 23 7.44 13.33 12.12
N ASN A 24 6.42 13.43 12.98
CA ASN A 24 5.02 13.35 12.58
C ASN A 24 4.64 14.45 11.59
N LYS A 25 5.08 15.69 11.80
CA LYS A 25 4.81 16.81 10.87
C LYS A 25 5.43 16.62 9.49
N LEU A 26 6.60 15.99 9.43
CA LEU A 26 7.33 15.75 8.16
C LEU A 26 6.82 14.52 7.42
N THR A 27 6.38 13.46 8.14
CA THR A 27 6.08 12.16 7.55
C THR A 27 4.59 11.84 7.44
N LYS A 28 3.74 12.43 8.30
CA LYS A 28 2.30 12.14 8.28
C LYS A 28 1.54 13.16 7.44
N PRO A 29 0.62 12.71 6.57
CA PRO A 29 -0.27 13.62 5.83
C PRO A 29 -1.25 14.30 6.82
N ASN A 30 -1.66 15.52 6.47
CA ASN A 30 -2.62 16.28 7.28
C ASN A 30 -4.06 15.87 6.93
N LEU A 31 -4.46 14.68 7.37
CA LEU A 31 -5.79 14.11 7.16
C LEU A 31 -6.65 14.25 8.43
N GLY A 32 -7.94 14.52 8.24
CA GLY A 32 -8.91 14.39 9.32
C GLY A 32 -9.05 12.92 9.78
N PRO A 33 -9.41 12.67 11.06
CA PRO A 33 -9.48 11.30 11.60
C PRO A 33 -10.42 10.36 10.83
N LYS A 34 -11.53 10.88 10.30
CA LYS A 34 -12.48 10.10 9.49
C LYS A 34 -11.85 9.68 8.18
N THR A 35 -11.23 10.60 7.44
CA THR A 35 -10.55 10.32 6.16
C THR A 35 -9.38 9.36 6.34
N ALA A 36 -8.62 9.50 7.44
CA ALA A 36 -7.55 8.57 7.76
C ALA A 36 -8.06 7.13 7.94
N LYS A 37 -9.15 6.95 8.70
CA LYS A 37 -9.77 5.63 8.90
C LYS A 37 -10.31 5.06 7.60
N LEU A 38 -10.99 5.87 6.80
CA LEU A 38 -11.53 5.47 5.51
C LEU A 38 -10.42 4.95 4.58
N TYR A 39 -9.30 5.68 4.46
CA TYR A 39 -8.16 5.22 3.66
C TYR A 39 -7.56 3.93 4.22
N GLN A 40 -7.36 3.83 5.54
CA GLN A 40 -6.86 2.62 6.18
C GLN A 40 -7.74 1.41 5.92
N HIS A 41 -9.08 1.58 5.99
CA HIS A 41 -10.04 0.53 5.71
C HIS A 41 -10.01 0.11 4.24
N GLY A 42 -10.15 1.05 3.31
CA GLY A 42 -10.18 0.75 1.88
C GLY A 42 -8.87 0.13 1.39
N PHE A 43 -7.74 0.70 1.79
CA PHE A 43 -6.43 0.17 1.39
C PHE A 43 -6.11 -1.18 2.03
N ARG A 44 -6.64 -1.48 3.22
CA ARG A 44 -6.52 -2.83 3.79
C ARG A 44 -7.19 -3.87 2.90
N LEU A 45 -8.38 -3.59 2.40
CA LEU A 45 -9.08 -4.47 1.46
C LEU A 45 -8.35 -4.59 0.11
N LEU A 46 -7.77 -3.50 -0.39
CA LEU A 46 -6.94 -3.51 -1.60
C LEU A 46 -5.67 -4.34 -1.41
N GLU A 47 -4.99 -4.24 -0.27
CA GLU A 47 -3.83 -5.07 0.06
C GLU A 47 -4.19 -6.56 0.13
N GLU A 48 -5.35 -6.90 0.71
CA GLU A 48 -5.85 -8.27 0.72
C GLU A 48 -6.13 -8.77 -0.71
N GLN A 49 -6.73 -7.93 -1.56
CA GLN A 49 -7.02 -8.27 -2.95
C GLN A 49 -5.75 -8.57 -3.74
N LEU A 50 -4.79 -7.66 -3.71
CA LEU A 50 -3.53 -7.78 -4.46
C LEU A 50 -2.63 -8.89 -3.89
N GLY A 51 -2.50 -8.96 -2.57
CA GLY A 51 -1.71 -9.99 -1.90
C GLY A 51 -2.25 -11.39 -2.18
N THR A 52 -3.58 -11.57 -2.13
CA THR A 52 -4.23 -12.84 -2.49
C THR A 52 -4.00 -13.17 -3.94
N TYR A 53 -4.18 -12.21 -4.85
CA TYR A 53 -3.96 -12.42 -6.28
C TYR A 53 -2.54 -12.88 -6.59
N ILE A 54 -1.52 -12.17 -6.09
CA ILE A 54 -0.12 -12.54 -6.33
C ILE A 54 0.17 -13.92 -5.73
N LYS A 55 -0.30 -14.18 -4.51
CA LYS A 55 -0.10 -15.46 -3.84
C LYS A 55 -0.76 -16.64 -4.56
N GLU A 56 -1.95 -16.45 -5.11
CA GLU A 56 -2.72 -17.52 -5.78
C GLU A 56 -2.24 -17.78 -7.23
N TYR A 57 -1.73 -16.77 -7.94
CA TYR A 57 -1.45 -16.85 -9.37
C TYR A 57 0.04 -16.70 -9.74
N TYR A 58 0.94 -16.56 -8.77
CA TYR A 58 2.37 -16.48 -9.04
C TYR A 58 3.16 -17.47 -8.19
N SER A 59 3.84 -18.43 -8.85
CA SER A 59 4.82 -19.29 -8.19
C SER A 59 6.16 -18.54 -7.99
N GLY A 60 7.00 -19.04 -7.09
CA GLY A 60 8.33 -18.46 -6.83
C GLY A 60 8.35 -17.28 -5.87
N VAL A 61 7.20 -16.85 -5.37
CA VAL A 61 7.08 -15.77 -4.37
C VAL A 61 7.26 -16.33 -2.96
N GLU A 62 8.10 -15.68 -2.16
CA GLU A 62 8.32 -15.99 -0.74
C GLU A 62 7.54 -15.03 0.17
N LYS A 63 7.55 -13.73 -0.18
CA LYS A 63 6.87 -12.71 0.61
C LYS A 63 6.34 -11.58 -0.29
N ILE A 64 5.22 -11.02 0.13
CA ILE A 64 4.63 -9.79 -0.43
C ILE A 64 4.53 -8.80 0.73
N GLU A 65 5.16 -7.64 0.58
CA GLU A 65 5.20 -6.60 1.61
C GLU A 65 4.63 -5.30 1.06
N PHE A 66 3.64 -4.74 1.74
CA PHE A 66 3.03 -3.48 1.34
C PHE A 66 3.73 -2.29 1.98
N SER A 67 3.93 -1.24 1.20
CA SER A 67 4.39 0.05 1.71
C SER A 67 3.32 0.70 2.59
N PRO A 68 3.64 1.75 3.36
CA PRO A 68 2.62 2.66 3.87
C PRO A 68 1.73 3.18 2.75
N ILE A 69 0.52 3.60 3.10
CA ILE A 69 -0.37 4.34 2.20
C ILE A 69 0.22 5.73 2.00
N TYR A 70 0.72 6.00 0.81
CA TYR A 70 1.28 7.30 0.45
C TYR A 70 0.17 8.26 0.03
N VAL A 71 0.17 9.44 0.64
CA VAL A 71 -0.74 10.54 0.30
C VAL A 71 0.10 11.71 -0.19
N THR A 72 -0.06 12.07 -1.46
CA THR A 72 0.58 13.27 -2.02
C THR A 72 -0.38 14.45 -1.91
N GLU A 73 0.13 15.56 -1.41
CA GLU A 73 -0.59 16.82 -1.27
C GLU A 73 -0.12 17.77 -2.38
N GLU A 74 -1.02 18.16 -3.30
CA GLU A 74 -0.78 19.25 -4.25
C GLU A 74 -1.71 20.42 -3.90
N GLY A 75 -1.13 21.47 -3.29
CA GLY A 75 -1.90 22.62 -2.83
C GLY A 75 -2.88 22.27 -1.71
N SER A 76 -4.18 22.53 -1.93
CA SER A 76 -5.25 22.20 -0.97
C SER A 76 -5.97 20.88 -1.25
N THR A 77 -5.60 20.16 -2.31
CA THR A 77 -6.24 18.92 -2.75
C THR A 77 -5.28 17.73 -2.67
N PHE A 78 -5.79 16.57 -2.24
CA PHE A 78 -5.04 15.32 -2.27
C PHE A 78 -5.06 14.78 -3.70
N SER A 79 -3.94 14.85 -4.42
CA SER A 79 -3.89 14.49 -5.83
C SER A 79 -3.69 13.01 -6.07
N ASN A 80 -3.01 12.28 -5.15
CA ASN A 80 -2.79 10.84 -5.29
C ASN A 80 -2.70 10.14 -3.94
N VAL A 81 -3.41 9.02 -3.80
CA VAL A 81 -3.28 8.09 -2.67
C VAL A 81 -2.98 6.71 -3.24
N TYR A 82 -1.86 6.10 -2.87
CA TYR A 82 -1.36 4.88 -3.47
C TYR A 82 -0.51 4.05 -2.51
N ILE A 83 -0.31 2.79 -2.86
CA ILE A 83 0.60 1.84 -2.21
C ILE A 83 1.60 1.30 -3.22
N ARG A 84 2.68 0.70 -2.71
CA ARG A 84 3.71 0.01 -3.50
C ARG A 84 3.95 -1.37 -2.91
N PRO A 85 3.39 -2.43 -3.49
CA PRO A 85 3.72 -3.79 -3.10
C PRO A 85 5.17 -4.13 -3.50
N THR A 86 5.91 -4.77 -2.60
CA THR A 86 7.24 -5.34 -2.87
C THR A 86 7.15 -6.84 -2.84
N ILE A 87 7.58 -7.50 -3.91
CA ILE A 87 7.64 -8.96 -4.04
C ILE A 87 9.05 -9.40 -3.69
N TYR A 88 9.17 -10.44 -2.88
CA TYR A 88 10.40 -11.16 -2.59
C TYR A 88 10.32 -12.53 -3.21
N ASP A 89 11.34 -12.92 -3.97
CA ASP A 89 11.44 -14.24 -4.55
C ASP A 89 12.20 -15.23 -3.64
N LYS A 90 12.17 -16.51 -3.97
CA LYS A 90 12.85 -17.60 -3.23
C LYS A 90 14.39 -17.51 -3.25
N HIS A 91 14.96 -16.62 -4.04
CA HIS A 91 16.42 -16.40 -4.14
C HIS A 91 16.89 -15.21 -3.29
N GLY A 92 15.96 -14.55 -2.58
CA GLY A 92 16.23 -13.37 -1.77
C GLY A 92 16.29 -12.05 -2.56
N ASN A 93 15.94 -12.07 -3.85
CA ASN A 93 15.76 -10.83 -4.60
C ASN A 93 14.43 -10.18 -4.23
N LYS A 94 14.36 -8.87 -4.43
CA LYS A 94 13.12 -8.11 -4.19
C LYS A 94 12.93 -7.03 -5.24
N ALA A 95 11.68 -6.83 -5.65
CA ALA A 95 11.30 -5.76 -6.56
C ALA A 95 9.97 -5.14 -6.14
N THR A 96 9.85 -3.82 -6.33
CA THR A 96 8.67 -3.05 -5.95
C THR A 96 7.84 -2.71 -7.18
N LEU A 97 6.55 -3.07 -7.15
CA LEU A 97 5.60 -2.73 -8.21
C LEU A 97 5.39 -1.22 -8.30
N GLY A 98 5.11 -0.72 -9.50
CA GLY A 98 4.91 0.70 -9.75
C GLY A 98 6.21 1.52 -9.81
N THR A 99 7.38 0.87 -9.75
CA THR A 99 8.67 1.54 -9.96
C THR A 99 9.07 1.54 -11.43
N LYS A 100 9.86 2.54 -11.84
CA LYS A 100 10.38 2.63 -13.20
C LYS A 100 11.32 1.45 -13.50
N VAL A 101 11.04 0.73 -14.58
CA VAL A 101 11.87 -0.35 -15.12
C VAL A 101 12.32 0.04 -16.52
N LYS A 102 13.63 0.19 -16.74
CA LYS A 102 14.18 0.72 -18.01
C LYS A 102 13.53 2.08 -18.37
N ASN A 103 12.77 2.13 -19.46
CA ASN A 103 12.04 3.33 -19.92
C ASN A 103 10.52 3.24 -19.65
N VAL A 104 10.05 2.21 -18.97
CA VAL A 104 8.63 2.01 -18.65
C VAL A 104 8.38 2.49 -17.21
N ILE A 105 7.33 3.31 -17.05
CA ILE A 105 6.84 3.74 -15.74
C ILE A 105 5.46 3.11 -15.56
N PRO A 106 5.34 2.02 -14.78
CA PRO A 106 4.05 1.40 -14.52
C PRO A 106 3.09 2.33 -13.77
N SER A 107 1.80 2.08 -13.89
CA SER A 107 0.78 2.84 -13.17
C SER A 107 0.93 2.69 -11.67
N LYS A 108 0.63 3.75 -10.93
CA LYS A 108 0.53 3.70 -9.46
C LYS A 108 -0.68 2.86 -9.05
N ILE A 109 -0.53 2.09 -7.99
CA ILE A 109 -1.59 1.23 -7.44
C ILE A 109 -2.32 2.00 -6.35
N GLY A 110 -3.50 2.51 -6.63
CA GLY A 110 -4.23 3.35 -5.68
C GLY A 110 -5.58 3.85 -6.18
N ILE A 111 -5.98 5.00 -5.65
CA ILE A 111 -7.27 5.65 -5.98
C ILE A 111 -7.37 5.89 -7.48
N VAL A 112 -8.58 5.68 -8.00
CA VAL A 112 -8.99 5.76 -9.41
C VAL A 112 -8.53 4.57 -10.26
N SER A 113 -7.36 3.96 -9.97
CA SER A 113 -6.85 2.84 -10.78
C SER A 113 -7.34 1.48 -10.29
N TYR A 114 -7.50 1.30 -8.96
CA TYR A 114 -7.83 0.01 -8.33
C TYR A 114 -8.92 0.12 -7.28
N ILE A 115 -9.08 1.30 -6.69
CA ILE A 115 -9.99 1.56 -5.59
C ILE A 115 -10.61 2.96 -5.73
N ILE A 116 -11.89 3.08 -5.39
CA ILE A 116 -12.56 4.35 -5.15
C ILE A 116 -12.84 4.45 -3.66
N VAL A 117 -12.54 5.60 -3.06
CA VAL A 117 -12.71 5.85 -1.63
C VAL A 117 -13.27 7.24 -1.44
N ASP A 118 -14.49 7.34 -0.88
CA ASP A 118 -15.21 8.60 -0.68
C ASP A 118 -16.18 8.47 0.50
N PHE A 119 -16.93 9.52 0.76
CA PHE A 119 -18.07 9.52 1.67
C PHE A 119 -19.36 9.77 0.90
N TYR A 120 -20.40 9.01 1.20
CA TYR A 120 -21.76 9.33 0.74
C TYR A 120 -22.26 10.65 1.35
N GLY A 121 -23.31 11.21 0.76
CA GLY A 121 -23.90 12.47 1.22
C GLY A 121 -24.41 12.45 2.66
N ASP A 122 -24.69 11.29 3.23
CA ASP A 122 -25.05 11.07 4.64
C ASP A 122 -23.81 10.91 5.55
N GLY A 123 -22.62 10.92 4.98
CA GLY A 123 -21.35 10.80 5.69
C GLY A 123 -20.93 9.36 5.99
N SER A 124 -21.63 8.34 5.46
CA SER A 124 -21.17 6.94 5.48
C SER A 124 -20.02 6.72 4.51
N GLU A 125 -19.18 5.70 4.77
CA GLU A 125 -18.04 5.34 3.93
C GLU A 125 -18.51 4.77 2.58
N SER A 126 -17.82 5.14 1.51
CA SER A 126 -17.91 4.55 0.18
C SER A 126 -16.57 4.00 -0.21
N ILE A 127 -16.46 2.67 -0.29
CA ILE A 127 -15.25 1.96 -0.69
C ILE A 127 -15.63 1.00 -1.80
N GLU A 128 -15.06 1.18 -2.98
CA GLU A 128 -15.30 0.30 -4.11
C GLU A 128 -13.97 -0.26 -4.63
N LEU A 129 -13.89 -1.58 -4.78
CA LEU A 129 -12.74 -2.26 -5.38
C LEU A 129 -13.04 -2.68 -6.82
N MET A 130 -12.05 -2.54 -7.68
CA MET A 130 -12.15 -3.00 -9.06
C MET A 130 -12.01 -4.52 -9.13
N ASP A 131 -12.98 -5.20 -9.76
CA ASP A 131 -12.90 -6.64 -10.04
C ASP A 131 -12.03 -6.94 -11.28
N SER A 132 -11.89 -8.23 -11.62
CA SER A 132 -11.13 -8.70 -12.79
C SER A 132 -11.67 -8.25 -14.14
N ASN A 133 -12.89 -7.72 -14.19
CA ASN A 133 -13.54 -7.22 -15.40
C ASN A 133 -13.49 -5.68 -15.51
N GLY A 134 -12.81 -5.02 -14.56
CA GLY A 134 -12.72 -3.57 -14.51
C GLY A 134 -13.96 -2.89 -13.90
N LYS A 135 -14.87 -3.65 -13.28
CA LYS A 135 -16.06 -3.11 -12.63
C LYS A 135 -15.75 -2.79 -11.16
N PHE A 136 -16.14 -1.61 -10.70
CA PHE A 136 -16.09 -1.24 -9.28
C PHE A 136 -17.29 -1.82 -8.52
N ILE A 137 -17.00 -2.48 -7.40
CA ILE A 137 -17.98 -3.15 -6.54
C ILE A 137 -17.84 -2.58 -5.14
N ASP A 138 -18.96 -2.18 -4.55
CA ASP A 138 -19.04 -1.64 -3.19
C ASP A 138 -18.71 -2.71 -2.14
N VAL A 139 -17.70 -2.40 -1.34
CA VAL A 139 -17.20 -3.24 -0.24
C VAL A 139 -17.14 -2.48 1.09
N SER A 140 -17.81 -1.33 1.19
CA SER A 140 -17.74 -0.41 2.34
C SER A 140 -18.09 -1.08 3.67
N ASN A 141 -18.97 -2.08 3.66
CA ASN A 141 -19.42 -2.81 4.85
C ASN A 141 -18.60 -4.10 5.14
N LYS A 142 -17.52 -4.34 4.39
CA LYS A 142 -16.70 -5.56 4.52
C LYS A 142 -15.47 -5.30 5.37
N GLN A 143 -15.18 -6.20 6.31
CA GLN A 143 -13.97 -6.16 7.12
C GLN A 143 -12.79 -6.92 6.47
N HIS A 144 -13.10 -7.84 5.55
CA HIS A 144 -12.16 -8.65 4.80
C HIS A 144 -12.60 -8.74 3.34
N LEU A 145 -11.67 -9.09 2.47
CA LEU A 145 -11.89 -9.22 1.04
C LEU A 145 -13.03 -10.20 0.71
N PRO A 146 -14.14 -9.74 0.15
CA PRO A 146 -15.21 -10.63 -0.26
C PRO A 146 -14.87 -11.35 -1.57
N ASN A 147 -15.46 -12.52 -1.81
CA ASN A 147 -15.15 -13.35 -2.97
C ASN A 147 -15.46 -12.68 -4.31
N GLU A 148 -16.48 -11.83 -4.35
CA GLU A 148 -16.93 -11.13 -5.55
C GLU A 148 -15.94 -10.14 -6.12
N VAL A 149 -14.93 -9.70 -5.34
CA VAL A 149 -13.85 -8.82 -5.80
C VAL A 149 -12.48 -9.49 -5.79
N LYS A 150 -12.39 -10.80 -5.55
CA LYS A 150 -11.15 -11.53 -5.75
C LYS A 150 -10.72 -11.45 -7.22
N LEU A 151 -9.45 -11.11 -7.45
CA LEU A 151 -8.90 -11.04 -8.78
C LEU A 151 -8.55 -12.45 -9.30
N THR A 152 -8.88 -12.70 -10.55
CA THR A 152 -8.43 -13.87 -11.33
C THR A 152 -7.48 -13.46 -12.46
N LYS A 153 -7.48 -12.17 -12.81
CA LYS A 153 -6.55 -11.53 -13.74
C LYS A 153 -6.42 -10.05 -13.38
N GLN A 154 -5.25 -9.48 -13.60
CA GLN A 154 -5.02 -8.04 -13.49
C GLN A 154 -3.84 -7.63 -14.38
N GLU A 155 -4.15 -7.20 -15.60
CA GLU A 155 -3.18 -6.94 -16.67
C GLU A 155 -2.04 -6.01 -16.23
N LEU A 156 -2.35 -4.91 -15.56
CA LEU A 156 -1.31 -3.95 -15.11
C LEU A 156 -0.34 -4.53 -14.08
N ILE A 157 -0.81 -5.43 -13.22
CA ILE A 157 0.05 -6.15 -12.25
C ILE A 157 0.87 -7.19 -12.99
N ASP A 158 0.24 -7.94 -13.91
CA ASP A 158 0.88 -8.99 -14.67
C ASP A 158 2.04 -8.44 -15.52
N GLU A 159 1.77 -7.39 -16.30
CA GLU A 159 2.79 -6.70 -17.10
C GLU A 159 3.94 -6.15 -16.23
N ASN A 160 3.62 -5.61 -15.05
CA ASN A 160 4.64 -5.06 -14.18
C ASN A 160 5.54 -6.15 -13.59
N ILE A 161 4.97 -7.29 -13.14
CA ILE A 161 5.75 -8.43 -12.65
C ILE A 161 6.61 -9.00 -13.77
N GLU A 162 6.06 -9.18 -14.98
CA GLU A 162 6.80 -9.66 -16.15
C GLU A 162 8.00 -8.77 -16.47
N LEU A 163 7.82 -7.45 -16.50
CA LEU A 163 8.90 -6.50 -16.70
C LEU A 163 10.00 -6.61 -15.64
N LEU A 164 9.64 -6.82 -14.36
CA LEU A 164 10.61 -6.99 -13.27
C LEU A 164 11.40 -8.31 -13.38
N VAL A 165 10.76 -9.36 -13.87
CA VAL A 165 11.43 -10.65 -14.15
C VAL A 165 12.36 -10.52 -15.36
N GLU A 166 11.90 -9.92 -16.46
CA GLU A 166 12.71 -9.68 -17.67
C GLU A 166 13.93 -8.76 -17.42
N ASP A 167 13.79 -7.81 -16.47
CA ASP A 167 14.89 -6.94 -16.06
C ASP A 167 15.86 -7.61 -15.06
N GLY A 168 15.55 -8.84 -14.62
CA GLY A 168 16.35 -9.62 -13.69
C GLY A 168 16.25 -9.16 -12.23
N GLN A 169 15.32 -8.29 -11.89
CA GLN A 169 15.06 -7.87 -10.52
C GLN A 169 14.36 -8.96 -9.69
N LEU A 170 13.54 -9.80 -10.36
CA LEU A 170 12.95 -11.02 -9.79
C LEU A 170 13.40 -12.23 -10.58
N LYS A 171 13.55 -13.37 -9.91
CA LYS A 171 13.98 -14.64 -10.52
C LYS A 171 12.99 -15.75 -10.18
N ASP A 172 12.65 -16.55 -11.20
CA ASP A 172 11.75 -17.71 -11.08
C ASP A 172 10.36 -17.37 -10.49
N VAL A 173 9.93 -16.10 -10.64
CA VAL A 173 8.56 -15.68 -10.36
C VAL A 173 7.77 -15.83 -11.66
N VAL A 174 6.82 -16.75 -11.67
CA VAL A 174 6.09 -17.14 -12.89
C VAL A 174 4.60 -17.16 -12.62
N LYS A 175 3.80 -16.62 -13.54
CA LYS A 175 2.35 -16.69 -13.45
C LYS A 175 1.90 -18.11 -13.78
N ASP A 176 1.33 -18.81 -12.84
CA ASP A 176 0.78 -20.16 -12.97
C ASP A 176 -0.29 -20.45 -11.90
N ASP A 177 -1.05 -21.54 -12.12
CA ASP A 177 -2.14 -21.96 -11.22
C ASP A 177 -1.65 -22.61 -9.91
N LYS A 178 -0.33 -22.82 -9.74
CA LYS A 178 0.22 -23.38 -8.51
C LYS A 178 0.35 -22.33 -7.43
N GLY A 179 0.62 -21.09 -7.86
CA GLY A 179 0.84 -19.98 -6.97
C GLY A 179 1.99 -20.19 -5.96
N SER A 180 1.96 -19.43 -4.90
CA SER A 180 2.89 -19.52 -3.77
C SER A 180 2.11 -19.62 -2.45
N PRO A 181 1.48 -20.78 -2.14
CA PRO A 181 0.55 -20.91 -1.02
C PRO A 181 1.18 -20.62 0.35
N ASN A 182 2.50 -20.74 0.48
CA ASN A 182 3.26 -20.44 1.70
C ASN A 182 3.82 -19.02 1.73
N ALA A 183 3.59 -18.20 0.71
CA ALA A 183 4.06 -16.81 0.69
C ALA A 183 3.46 -16.02 1.85
N GLU A 184 4.32 -15.29 2.57
CA GLU A 184 3.93 -14.36 3.62
C GLU A 184 3.33 -13.09 3.00
N ILE A 185 2.26 -12.56 3.59
CA ILE A 185 1.73 -11.26 3.21
C ILE A 185 1.87 -10.31 4.41
N VAL A 186 2.64 -9.24 4.23
CA VAL A 186 2.84 -8.19 5.24
C VAL A 186 2.08 -6.95 4.84
N TYR A 187 1.02 -6.67 5.57
CA TYR A 187 0.14 -5.53 5.35
C TYR A 187 0.64 -4.27 6.06
N ASN A 188 0.36 -3.09 5.48
CA ASN A 188 0.82 -1.84 6.07
C ASN A 188 -0.14 -0.67 5.79
N VAL A 189 -1.10 -0.50 6.65
CA VAL A 189 -2.10 0.58 6.57
C VAL A 189 -1.66 1.90 7.25
N ASN A 190 -0.38 2.07 7.55
CA ASN A 190 0.13 3.34 8.05
C ASN A 190 0.07 4.40 6.96
N LEU A 191 -0.35 5.61 7.34
CA LEU A 191 -0.40 6.75 6.43
C LEU A 191 0.95 7.49 6.44
N SER A 192 1.47 7.80 5.26
CA SER A 192 2.70 8.55 5.06
C SER A 192 2.54 9.59 3.97
N LYS A 193 3.31 10.68 4.06
CA LYS A 193 3.43 11.60 2.92
C LYS A 193 4.09 10.86 1.76
N GLY A 194 3.50 11.00 0.57
CA GLY A 194 4.05 10.41 -0.65
C GLY A 194 5.24 11.22 -1.16
N ASP A 195 6.16 10.52 -1.81
CA ASP A 195 7.23 11.15 -2.59
C ASP A 195 6.66 11.65 -3.91
N TYR A 196 7.14 12.83 -4.36
CA TYR A 196 6.81 13.44 -5.64
C TYR A 196 7.50 12.72 -6.80
#